data_4c7b7f938a28964f0cd2dac4e79dddcf
#
_entry.id   4c7b7f938a28964f0cd2dac4e79dddcf
#
_cell.length_a   1.000
_cell.length_b   1.000
_cell.length_c   1.000
_cell.angle_alpha   90.00
_cell.angle_beta   90.00
_cell.angle_gamma   90.00
#
_symmetry.space_group_name_H-M   'P 1'
#
loop_
_entity.id
_entity.type
_entity.pdbx_description
1 polymer ?
#
loop_
_entity_poly.entity_id
_entity_poly.type
_entity_poly.pdbx_seq_one_letter_code
_entity_poly.pdbx_strand_id
1 'polypeptide(L)'
;MTVTELLETVRRVEVRTNRLVNDTMVGAYLSHFKGRGMDFEELREYIPGDDVRDIDWNVTHRLGRPFVRRFREERELTAVLAVDVSGSSSFGSAMRTKREFAVEIAATLAMSAAKNGDKVALLLFTDEVELFVPPRKGRRHILRIIREMLVFKPRRRGTNISRALGFLNHGLHRRAMIFLLTDFLHSRAGLPPARRALQREHGKHIPNEPGRDIVAELGLTNTRHDVICLHLHDPRESELPDAGLVTLEDAETGELLELDSSRRTVRDRFSAVNAERLAALDRALNRTAVDTLRLQATEPFAPALQRFFEIRRGRRRG
;
A
#
# COMPACT_ATOMS: atom_id res chain seq x y z
N MET A 1 -11.22 23.90 1.71
CA MET A 1 -11.21 23.54 0.27
C MET A 1 -12.63 23.64 -0.25
N THR A 2 -12.87 24.50 -1.22
CA THR A 2 -14.16 24.66 -1.89
C THR A 2 -14.43 23.50 -2.84
N VAL A 3 -15.66 23.33 -3.29
CA VAL A 3 -16.01 22.27 -4.29
C VAL A 3 -15.21 22.44 -5.57
N THR A 4 -15.02 23.69 -6.02
CA THR A 4 -14.24 24.01 -7.23
C THR A 4 -12.77 23.64 -7.07
N GLU A 5 -12.13 24.03 -5.99
CA GLU A 5 -10.73 23.66 -5.67
C GLU A 5 -10.54 22.14 -5.59
N LEU A 6 -11.52 21.44 -5.04
CA LEU A 6 -11.49 19.98 -4.98
C LEU A 6 -11.53 19.34 -6.37
N LEU A 7 -12.46 19.80 -7.23
CA LEU A 7 -12.58 19.29 -8.60
C LEU A 7 -11.31 19.56 -9.41
N GLU A 8 -10.72 20.74 -9.28
CA GLU A 8 -9.43 21.07 -9.91
C GLU A 8 -8.30 20.19 -9.41
N THR A 9 -8.25 19.92 -8.10
CA THR A 9 -7.23 19.04 -7.51
C THR A 9 -7.38 17.60 -7.99
N VAL A 10 -8.60 17.05 -7.99
CA VAL A 10 -8.89 15.72 -8.53
C VAL A 10 -8.47 15.64 -9.99
N ARG A 11 -8.82 16.64 -10.81
CA ARG A 11 -8.44 16.69 -12.22
C ARG A 11 -6.92 16.78 -12.42
N ARG A 12 -6.23 17.57 -11.60
CA ARG A 12 -4.76 17.68 -11.63
C ARG A 12 -4.10 16.35 -11.32
N VAL A 13 -4.56 15.66 -10.28
CA VAL A 13 -4.08 14.32 -9.92
C VAL A 13 -4.37 13.34 -11.06
N GLU A 14 -5.57 13.35 -11.63
CA GLU A 14 -5.94 12.49 -12.76
C GLU A 14 -5.03 12.72 -13.98
N VAL A 15 -4.81 13.97 -14.39
CA VAL A 15 -3.97 14.30 -15.57
C VAL A 15 -2.52 13.89 -15.34
N ARG A 16 -1.96 14.21 -14.16
CA ARG A 16 -0.59 13.85 -13.81
C ARG A 16 -0.40 12.33 -13.79
N THR A 17 -1.33 11.64 -13.15
CA THR A 17 -1.34 10.18 -13.03
C THR A 17 -1.48 9.51 -14.40
N ASN A 18 -2.37 10.00 -15.28
CA ASN A 18 -2.52 9.44 -16.63
C ASN A 18 -1.24 9.51 -17.45
N ARG A 19 -0.45 10.58 -17.34
CA ARG A 19 0.88 10.67 -17.98
C ARG A 19 1.80 9.57 -17.44
N LEU A 20 1.97 9.50 -16.12
CA LEU A 20 2.83 8.49 -15.48
C LEU A 20 2.44 7.05 -15.87
N VAL A 21 1.11 6.79 -15.92
CA VAL A 21 0.59 5.47 -16.29
C VAL A 21 0.83 5.16 -17.75
N ASN A 22 0.65 6.14 -18.67
CA ASN A 22 0.89 5.93 -20.11
C ASN A 22 2.35 5.70 -20.42
N ASP A 23 3.23 6.51 -19.83
CA ASP A 23 4.64 6.54 -20.20
C ASP A 23 5.44 5.39 -19.55
N THR A 24 5.00 4.88 -18.40
CA THR A 24 5.91 4.07 -17.57
C THR A 24 5.27 2.81 -16.95
N MET A 25 4.01 2.85 -16.55
CA MET A 25 3.46 1.87 -15.60
C MET A 25 2.62 0.75 -16.22
N VAL A 26 1.97 0.97 -17.37
CA VAL A 26 1.01 0.00 -17.94
C VAL A 26 1.69 -1.33 -18.26
N GLY A 27 2.86 -1.30 -18.87
CA GLY A 27 3.58 -2.52 -19.23
C GLY A 27 4.05 -3.32 -18.03
N ALA A 28 4.59 -2.65 -17.02
CA ALA A 28 5.10 -3.29 -15.79
C ALA A 28 3.97 -3.87 -14.95
N TYR A 29 2.89 -3.13 -14.75
CA TYR A 29 1.69 -3.59 -14.04
C TYR A 29 1.02 -4.75 -14.79
N LEU A 30 0.68 -4.59 -16.08
CA LEU A 30 0.03 -5.59 -16.91
C LEU A 30 0.77 -6.92 -16.98
N SER A 31 2.09 -6.86 -17.11
CA SER A 31 2.90 -8.06 -17.26
C SER A 31 3.08 -8.86 -15.97
N HIS A 32 2.88 -8.20 -14.81
CA HIS A 32 3.01 -8.86 -13.51
C HIS A 32 1.71 -9.59 -13.11
N PHE A 33 0.56 -9.08 -13.51
CA PHE A 33 -0.75 -9.48 -13.01
C PHE A 33 -1.57 -10.28 -14.03
N LYS A 34 -0.96 -11.24 -14.68
CA LYS A 34 -1.72 -12.26 -15.40
C LYS A 34 -2.41 -13.17 -14.39
N GLY A 35 -3.74 -13.04 -14.29
CA GLY A 35 -4.57 -13.85 -13.39
C GLY A 35 -4.40 -15.36 -13.69
N ARG A 36 -4.52 -16.19 -12.65
CA ARG A 36 -4.52 -17.66 -12.73
C ARG A 36 -5.93 -18.25 -12.74
N GLY A 37 -6.98 -17.45 -12.95
CA GLY A 37 -8.35 -17.93 -13.07
C GLY A 37 -8.62 -18.34 -14.52
N MET A 38 -9.14 -19.55 -14.72
CA MET A 38 -9.69 -19.98 -16.00
C MET A 38 -11.21 -20.01 -15.85
N ASP A 39 -11.91 -19.09 -16.49
CA ASP A 39 -13.35 -19.13 -16.61
C ASP A 39 -13.75 -19.87 -17.88
N PHE A 40 -14.82 -20.67 -17.76
CA PHE A 40 -15.41 -21.34 -18.90
C PHE A 40 -15.91 -20.29 -19.89
N GLU A 41 -15.35 -20.29 -21.11
CA GLU A 41 -15.72 -19.35 -22.18
C GLU A 41 -16.82 -19.94 -23.07
N GLU A 42 -16.54 -21.14 -23.61
CA GLU A 42 -17.46 -21.80 -24.54
C GLU A 42 -17.16 -23.30 -24.65
N LEU A 43 -18.17 -24.05 -25.11
CA LEU A 43 -18.03 -25.41 -25.62
C LEU A 43 -18.02 -25.33 -27.15
N ARG A 44 -16.97 -25.81 -27.76
CA ARG A 44 -16.91 -25.93 -29.23
C ARG A 44 -16.52 -27.33 -29.65
N GLU A 45 -16.80 -27.68 -30.87
CA GLU A 45 -16.36 -28.95 -31.47
C GLU A 45 -14.83 -29.05 -31.49
N TYR A 46 -14.30 -30.21 -31.15
CA TYR A 46 -12.85 -30.51 -31.20
C TYR A 46 -12.32 -30.34 -32.61
N ILE A 47 -11.20 -29.67 -32.76
CA ILE A 47 -10.48 -29.52 -33.99
C ILE A 47 -9.10 -30.21 -33.82
N PRO A 48 -8.60 -30.99 -34.81
CA PRO A 48 -7.28 -31.59 -34.72
C PRO A 48 -6.20 -30.55 -34.36
N GLY A 49 -5.49 -30.79 -33.26
CA GLY A 49 -4.52 -29.85 -32.67
C GLY A 49 -4.93 -29.27 -31.31
N ASP A 50 -6.17 -29.46 -30.90
CA ASP A 50 -6.59 -29.12 -29.54
C ASP A 50 -6.04 -30.12 -28.51
N ASP A 51 -5.84 -29.67 -27.27
CA ASP A 51 -5.41 -30.54 -26.16
C ASP A 51 -6.57 -31.51 -25.78
N VAL A 52 -6.30 -32.79 -25.86
CA VAL A 52 -7.24 -33.87 -25.52
C VAL A 52 -7.71 -33.79 -24.05
N ARG A 53 -6.92 -33.15 -23.17
CA ARG A 53 -7.26 -32.95 -21.73
C ARG A 53 -8.41 -31.98 -21.52
N ASP A 54 -8.68 -31.12 -22.51
CA ASP A 54 -9.73 -30.12 -22.46
C ASP A 54 -11.08 -30.67 -22.99
N ILE A 55 -11.14 -31.94 -23.43
CA ILE A 55 -12.38 -32.57 -23.90
C ILE A 55 -13.36 -32.75 -22.74
N ASP A 56 -14.59 -32.23 -22.92
CA ASP A 56 -15.71 -32.51 -22.05
C ASP A 56 -16.35 -33.84 -22.42
N TRP A 57 -15.96 -34.91 -21.74
CA TRP A 57 -16.47 -36.25 -21.99
C TRP A 57 -18.00 -36.40 -21.73
N ASN A 58 -18.56 -35.59 -20.84
CA ASN A 58 -20.02 -35.64 -20.54
C ASN A 58 -20.82 -35.05 -21.71
N VAL A 59 -20.40 -33.95 -22.27
CA VAL A 59 -21.05 -33.34 -23.44
C VAL A 59 -20.77 -34.14 -24.70
N THR A 60 -19.56 -34.62 -24.88
CA THR A 60 -19.16 -35.52 -25.97
C THR A 60 -20.02 -36.75 -26.04
N HIS A 61 -20.29 -37.39 -24.89
CA HIS A 61 -21.16 -38.57 -24.82
C HIS A 61 -22.61 -38.26 -25.20
N ARG A 62 -23.12 -37.07 -24.81
CA ARG A 62 -24.52 -36.68 -25.12
C ARG A 62 -24.73 -36.31 -26.57
N LEU A 63 -23.74 -35.68 -27.18
CA LEU A 63 -23.84 -35.13 -28.55
C LEU A 63 -23.22 -36.04 -29.62
N GLY A 64 -22.52 -37.11 -29.23
CA GLY A 64 -21.89 -38.07 -30.14
C GLY A 64 -20.73 -37.53 -30.92
N ARG A 65 -20.21 -36.35 -30.58
CA ARG A 65 -19.05 -35.68 -31.17
C ARG A 65 -18.17 -35.11 -30.10
N PRO A 66 -16.84 -35.09 -30.26
CA PRO A 66 -15.94 -34.55 -29.26
C PRO A 66 -16.10 -33.03 -29.12
N PHE A 67 -16.33 -32.55 -27.91
CA PHE A 67 -16.39 -31.13 -27.54
C PHE A 67 -15.28 -30.77 -26.58
N VAL A 68 -14.64 -29.62 -26.82
CA VAL A 68 -13.57 -29.06 -26.00
C VAL A 68 -14.09 -27.88 -25.20
N ARG A 69 -13.79 -27.90 -23.90
CA ARG A 69 -14.01 -26.72 -23.03
C ARG A 69 -12.95 -25.68 -23.32
N ARG A 70 -13.35 -24.55 -23.84
CA ARG A 70 -12.47 -23.42 -23.98
C ARG A 70 -12.56 -22.58 -22.72
N PHE A 71 -11.45 -22.39 -22.05
CA PHE A 71 -11.37 -21.56 -20.88
C PHE A 71 -10.71 -20.23 -21.29
N ARG A 72 -11.34 -19.13 -20.88
CA ARG A 72 -10.74 -17.82 -20.97
C ARG A 72 -10.03 -17.53 -19.66
N GLU A 73 -8.79 -17.08 -19.73
CA GLU A 73 -8.06 -16.62 -18.56
C GLU A 73 -8.80 -15.39 -18.00
N GLU A 74 -9.55 -15.57 -16.87
CA GLU A 74 -10.21 -14.45 -16.22
C GLU A 74 -9.14 -13.56 -15.61
N ARG A 75 -8.90 -12.42 -16.23
CA ARG A 75 -7.86 -11.47 -15.85
C ARG A 75 -8.35 -10.42 -14.84
N GLU A 76 -9.55 -10.59 -14.27
CA GLU A 76 -10.08 -9.62 -13.33
C GLU A 76 -9.45 -9.77 -11.94
N LEU A 77 -8.50 -8.91 -11.65
CA LEU A 77 -7.94 -8.80 -10.32
C LEU A 77 -8.71 -7.76 -9.48
N THR A 78 -8.63 -7.89 -8.18
CA THR A 78 -9.05 -6.85 -7.25
C THR A 78 -7.81 -6.23 -6.66
N ALA A 79 -7.57 -4.96 -6.94
CA ALA A 79 -6.55 -4.14 -6.30
C ALA A 79 -7.17 -3.40 -5.11
N VAL A 80 -6.61 -3.56 -3.93
CA VAL A 80 -7.04 -2.87 -2.72
C VAL A 80 -5.96 -1.87 -2.33
N LEU A 81 -6.33 -0.61 -2.25
CA LEU A 81 -5.48 0.47 -1.74
C LEU A 81 -5.78 0.63 -0.25
N ALA A 82 -4.92 0.10 0.60
CA ALA A 82 -4.98 0.27 2.05
C ALA A 82 -4.06 1.42 2.44
N VAL A 83 -4.64 2.58 2.75
CA VAL A 83 -3.89 3.82 2.97
C VAL A 83 -4.01 4.24 4.43
N ASP A 84 -2.86 4.37 5.05
CA ASP A 84 -2.70 4.94 6.39
C ASP A 84 -2.97 6.44 6.34
N VAL A 85 -3.95 6.89 7.14
CA VAL A 85 -4.33 8.30 7.27
C VAL A 85 -4.17 8.80 8.71
N SER A 86 -3.33 8.14 9.50
CA SER A 86 -2.97 8.53 10.86
C SER A 86 -2.33 9.91 10.95
N GLY A 87 -2.10 10.39 12.16
CA GLY A 87 -1.52 11.71 12.40
C GLY A 87 -0.16 11.92 11.72
N SER A 88 0.68 10.88 11.69
CA SER A 88 2.00 10.90 11.06
C SER A 88 1.95 11.15 9.55
N SER A 89 0.86 10.77 8.87
CA SER A 89 0.67 10.99 7.43
C SER A 89 0.60 12.47 7.03
N SER A 90 0.25 13.34 7.97
CA SER A 90 0.17 14.79 7.77
C SER A 90 1.54 15.47 7.76
N PHE A 91 2.60 14.77 8.17
CA PHE A 91 3.95 15.28 8.16
C PHE A 91 4.51 15.37 6.73
N GLY A 92 5.28 16.41 6.48
CA GLY A 92 6.02 16.61 5.23
C GLY A 92 7.01 17.74 5.35
N SER A 93 8.27 17.49 5.02
CA SER A 93 9.36 18.45 5.10
C SER A 93 9.68 19.13 3.78
N ALA A 94 9.03 18.69 2.69
CA ALA A 94 9.24 19.17 1.33
C ALA A 94 7.97 19.82 0.78
N MET A 95 7.85 19.87 -0.55
CA MET A 95 6.71 20.48 -1.25
C MET A 95 5.36 19.78 -1.05
N ARG A 96 5.36 18.59 -0.42
CA ARG A 96 4.16 17.77 -0.20
C ARG A 96 4.24 16.98 1.11
N THR A 97 3.09 16.73 1.70
CA THR A 97 2.96 15.85 2.85
C THR A 97 3.04 14.38 2.44
N LYS A 98 3.32 13.47 3.38
CA LYS A 98 3.25 12.01 3.12
C LYS A 98 1.85 11.60 2.66
N ARG A 99 0.81 12.26 3.15
CA ARG A 99 -0.57 12.01 2.73
C ARG A 99 -0.78 12.37 1.26
N GLU A 100 -0.34 13.54 0.81
CA GLU A 100 -0.43 13.94 -0.61
C GLU A 100 0.39 12.98 -1.47
N PHE A 101 1.54 12.55 -1.00
CA PHE A 101 2.36 11.55 -1.65
C PHE A 101 1.65 10.18 -1.76
N ALA A 102 1.02 9.72 -0.67
CA ALA A 102 0.20 8.51 -0.67
C ALA A 102 -0.95 8.58 -1.68
N VAL A 103 -1.63 9.75 -1.78
CA VAL A 103 -2.71 9.97 -2.74
C VAL A 103 -2.20 9.87 -4.19
N GLU A 104 -1.04 10.47 -4.51
CA GLU A 104 -0.45 10.39 -5.85
C GLU A 104 -0.11 8.94 -6.24
N ILE A 105 0.50 8.17 -5.33
CA ILE A 105 0.84 6.76 -5.55
C ILE A 105 -0.42 5.93 -5.72
N ALA A 106 -1.37 6.05 -4.79
CA ALA A 106 -2.62 5.31 -4.80
C ALA A 106 -3.45 5.61 -6.07
N ALA A 107 -3.52 6.88 -6.49
CA ALA A 107 -4.17 7.28 -7.74
C ALA A 107 -3.50 6.63 -8.96
N THR A 108 -2.16 6.59 -8.99
CA THR A 108 -1.39 5.96 -10.06
C THR A 108 -1.67 4.47 -10.16
N LEU A 109 -1.68 3.76 -9.04
CA LEU A 109 -2.02 2.35 -8.97
C LEU A 109 -3.48 2.09 -9.37
N ALA A 110 -4.41 2.91 -8.87
CA ALA A 110 -5.84 2.82 -9.22
C ALA A 110 -6.09 3.01 -10.72
N MET A 111 -5.44 4.01 -11.34
CA MET A 111 -5.57 4.26 -12.77
C MET A 111 -4.92 3.15 -13.61
N SER A 112 -3.79 2.60 -13.16
CA SER A 112 -3.15 1.45 -13.80
C SER A 112 -4.05 0.21 -13.76
N ALA A 113 -4.64 -0.09 -12.61
CA ALA A 113 -5.61 -1.18 -12.43
C ALA A 113 -6.86 -0.98 -13.31
N ALA A 114 -7.40 0.26 -13.37
CA ALA A 114 -8.56 0.57 -14.21
C ALA A 114 -8.30 0.36 -15.70
N LYS A 115 -7.11 0.73 -16.19
CA LYS A 115 -6.70 0.50 -17.58
C LYS A 115 -6.57 -0.99 -17.91
N ASN A 116 -6.24 -1.79 -16.92
CA ASN A 116 -6.18 -3.25 -17.04
C ASN A 116 -7.57 -3.92 -16.92
N GLY A 117 -8.62 -3.17 -16.63
CA GLY A 117 -9.96 -3.71 -16.39
C GLY A 117 -10.15 -4.33 -15.02
N ASP A 118 -9.23 -4.11 -14.08
CA ASP A 118 -9.30 -4.63 -12.73
C ASP A 118 -10.30 -3.86 -11.85
N LYS A 119 -10.76 -4.50 -10.77
CA LYS A 119 -11.57 -3.86 -9.73
C LYS A 119 -10.64 -3.16 -8.75
N VAL A 120 -11.03 -1.97 -8.28
CA VAL A 120 -10.26 -1.21 -7.28
C VAL A 120 -11.13 -0.97 -6.06
N ALA A 121 -10.57 -1.23 -4.88
CA ALA A 121 -11.13 -0.90 -3.58
C ALA A 121 -10.22 0.07 -2.84
N LEU A 122 -10.79 0.82 -1.90
CA LEU A 122 -10.05 1.71 -1.00
C LEU A 122 -10.37 1.37 0.45
N LEU A 123 -9.35 1.24 1.27
CA LEU A 123 -9.43 1.21 2.72
C LEU A 123 -8.61 2.38 3.27
N LEU A 124 -9.26 3.31 3.99
CA LEU A 124 -8.57 4.30 4.80
C LEU A 124 -8.62 3.86 6.25
N PHE A 125 -7.47 3.88 6.91
CA PHE A 125 -7.37 3.42 8.29
C PHE A 125 -6.44 4.30 9.14
N THR A 126 -6.73 4.28 10.43
CA THR A 126 -5.93 4.81 11.53
C THR A 126 -5.70 3.66 12.54
N ASP A 127 -5.91 3.85 13.82
CA ASP A 127 -6.09 2.76 14.79
C ASP A 127 -7.44 2.02 14.62
N GLU A 128 -8.30 2.54 13.74
CA GLU A 128 -9.56 1.93 13.29
C GLU A 128 -9.68 1.95 11.78
N VAL A 129 -10.63 1.17 11.25
CA VAL A 129 -11.06 1.30 9.86
C VAL A 129 -11.96 2.53 9.76
N GLU A 130 -11.48 3.56 9.07
CA GLU A 130 -12.17 4.83 8.95
C GLU A 130 -13.14 4.87 7.76
N LEU A 131 -12.73 4.30 6.63
CA LEU A 131 -13.54 4.25 5.40
C LEU A 131 -13.19 3.02 4.58
N PHE A 132 -14.21 2.30 4.11
CA PHE A 132 -14.07 1.26 3.11
C PHE A 132 -14.93 1.54 1.89
N VAL A 133 -14.29 1.62 0.72
CA VAL A 133 -14.97 1.71 -0.57
C VAL A 133 -14.83 0.35 -1.27
N PRO A 134 -15.93 -0.39 -1.46
CA PRO A 134 -15.87 -1.75 -2.00
C PRO A 134 -15.35 -1.79 -3.44
N PRO A 135 -14.80 -2.94 -3.88
CA PRO A 135 -14.18 -3.08 -5.19
C PRO A 135 -15.19 -2.91 -6.33
N ARG A 136 -14.92 -1.96 -7.22
CA ARG A 136 -15.69 -1.71 -8.45
C ARG A 136 -14.77 -1.32 -9.59
N LYS A 137 -15.29 -1.41 -10.82
CA LYS A 137 -14.61 -0.99 -12.05
C LYS A 137 -15.03 0.41 -12.50
N GLY A 138 -14.24 0.95 -13.40
CA GLY A 138 -14.58 2.10 -14.20
C GLY A 138 -14.05 3.43 -13.69
N ARG A 139 -13.84 4.35 -14.63
CA ARG A 139 -13.22 5.67 -14.39
C ARG A 139 -13.95 6.47 -13.30
N ARG A 140 -15.29 6.45 -13.28
CA ARG A 140 -16.09 7.19 -12.27
C ARG A 140 -15.79 6.71 -10.86
N HIS A 141 -15.59 5.40 -10.69
CA HIS A 141 -15.26 4.81 -9.39
C HIS A 141 -13.86 5.22 -8.94
N ILE A 142 -12.88 5.23 -9.84
CA ILE A 142 -11.52 5.69 -9.54
C ILE A 142 -11.51 7.18 -9.13
N LEU A 143 -12.22 8.02 -9.84
CA LEU A 143 -12.34 9.44 -9.46
C LEU A 143 -12.99 9.63 -8.10
N ARG A 144 -13.98 8.78 -7.75
CA ARG A 144 -14.53 8.73 -6.39
C ARG A 144 -13.47 8.36 -5.36
N ILE A 145 -12.67 7.33 -5.62
CA ILE A 145 -11.57 6.90 -4.71
C ILE A 145 -10.58 8.05 -4.49
N ILE A 146 -10.14 8.72 -5.57
CA ILE A 146 -9.23 9.86 -5.48
C ILE A 146 -9.85 10.99 -4.66
N ARG A 147 -11.12 11.31 -4.90
CA ARG A 147 -11.84 12.32 -4.14
C ARG A 147 -11.91 11.97 -2.65
N GLU A 148 -12.31 10.73 -2.31
CA GLU A 148 -12.38 10.29 -0.92
C GLU A 148 -11.02 10.46 -0.21
N MET A 149 -9.91 10.06 -0.85
CA MET A 149 -8.57 10.23 -0.27
C MET A 149 -8.19 11.70 -0.03
N LEU A 150 -8.60 12.61 -0.92
CA LEU A 150 -8.28 14.04 -0.82
C LEU A 150 -9.08 14.76 0.26
N VAL A 151 -10.39 14.44 0.39
CA VAL A 151 -11.28 15.17 1.31
C VAL A 151 -11.40 14.52 2.69
N PHE A 152 -10.99 13.26 2.82
CA PHE A 152 -11.18 12.51 4.05
C PHE A 152 -10.47 13.19 5.22
N LYS A 153 -11.18 13.33 6.33
CA LYS A 153 -10.62 13.81 7.59
C LYS A 153 -10.70 12.66 8.60
N PRO A 154 -9.55 12.10 9.01
CA PRO A 154 -9.55 11.01 9.97
C PRO A 154 -10.10 11.48 11.32
N ARG A 155 -10.81 10.58 12.00
CA ARG A 155 -11.37 10.82 13.33
C ARG A 155 -10.35 10.56 14.41
N ARG A 156 -9.38 9.69 14.13
CA ARG A 156 -8.34 9.28 15.05
C ARG A 156 -6.95 9.60 14.51
N ARG A 157 -5.96 9.56 15.38
CA ARG A 157 -4.57 9.91 15.04
C ARG A 157 -3.61 8.72 15.07
N GLY A 158 -3.96 7.66 15.82
CA GLY A 158 -3.10 6.48 15.98
C GLY A 158 -3.08 5.58 14.75
N THR A 159 -2.22 4.56 14.74
CA THR A 159 -2.06 3.59 13.64
C THR A 159 -2.22 2.16 14.14
N ASN A 160 -3.05 1.35 13.46
CA ASN A 160 -3.18 -0.10 13.71
C ASN A 160 -3.31 -0.89 12.41
N ILE A 161 -2.17 -1.27 11.83
CA ILE A 161 -2.10 -2.03 10.59
C ILE A 161 -2.74 -3.42 10.74
N SER A 162 -2.55 -4.10 11.87
CA SER A 162 -3.10 -5.43 12.11
C SER A 162 -4.64 -5.43 12.04
N ARG A 163 -5.27 -4.37 12.54
CA ARG A 163 -6.74 -4.22 12.46
C ARG A 163 -7.21 -3.98 11.03
N ALA A 164 -6.48 -3.17 10.26
CA ALA A 164 -6.77 -2.91 8.85
C ALA A 164 -6.66 -4.20 8.02
N LEU A 165 -5.58 -4.97 8.20
CA LEU A 165 -5.37 -6.24 7.53
C LEU A 165 -6.43 -7.29 7.94
N GLY A 166 -6.74 -7.38 9.24
CA GLY A 166 -7.79 -8.25 9.75
C GLY A 166 -9.16 -7.96 9.12
N PHE A 167 -9.51 -6.66 8.96
CA PHE A 167 -10.73 -6.26 8.25
C PHE A 167 -10.74 -6.75 6.79
N LEU A 168 -9.63 -6.58 6.07
CA LEU A 168 -9.51 -7.06 4.69
C LEU A 168 -9.59 -8.58 4.59
N ASN A 169 -8.95 -9.31 5.51
CA ASN A 169 -8.98 -10.77 5.57
C ASN A 169 -10.40 -11.34 5.78
N HIS A 170 -11.27 -10.60 6.49
CA HIS A 170 -12.67 -11.01 6.70
C HIS A 170 -13.58 -10.55 5.55
N GLY A 171 -13.32 -9.36 5.00
CA GLY A 171 -14.20 -8.75 3.99
C GLY A 171 -13.95 -9.19 2.56
N LEU A 172 -12.75 -9.71 2.25
CA LEU A 172 -12.38 -10.14 0.91
C LEU A 172 -12.47 -11.66 0.78
N HIS A 173 -13.47 -12.13 0.04
CA HIS A 173 -13.69 -13.58 -0.16
C HIS A 173 -12.81 -14.18 -1.26
N ARG A 174 -12.29 -13.35 -2.18
CA ARG A 174 -11.40 -13.77 -3.27
C ARG A 174 -10.01 -13.19 -3.06
N ARG A 175 -9.01 -13.87 -3.60
CA ARG A 175 -7.62 -13.38 -3.57
C ARG A 175 -7.54 -12.00 -4.22
N ALA A 176 -6.99 -11.04 -3.51
CA ALA A 176 -6.80 -9.67 -3.94
C ALA A 176 -5.33 -9.29 -3.86
N MET A 177 -4.96 -8.23 -4.53
CA MET A 177 -3.70 -7.55 -4.36
C MET A 177 -3.90 -6.37 -3.42
N ILE A 178 -3.16 -6.34 -2.35
CA ILE A 178 -3.25 -5.30 -1.32
C ILE A 178 -2.00 -4.43 -1.39
N PHE A 179 -2.18 -3.17 -1.75
CA PHE A 179 -1.15 -2.15 -1.63
C PHE A 179 -1.32 -1.47 -0.29
N LEU A 180 -0.43 -1.76 0.65
CA LEU A 180 -0.42 -1.14 1.97
C LEU A 180 0.51 0.06 1.95
N LEU A 181 -0.06 1.26 1.98
CA LEU A 181 0.66 2.54 2.01
C LEU A 181 0.71 3.04 3.45
N THR A 182 1.87 2.99 4.08
CA THR A 182 2.06 3.41 5.48
C THR A 182 3.53 3.80 5.73
N ASP A 183 3.79 4.57 6.76
CA ASP A 183 5.15 4.90 7.21
C ASP A 183 5.66 3.95 8.30
N PHE A 184 4.85 2.98 8.72
CA PHE A 184 5.16 2.06 9.82
C PHE A 184 5.56 2.77 11.13
N LEU A 185 5.11 4.01 11.34
CA LEU A 185 5.26 4.74 12.58
C LEU A 185 4.07 4.40 13.49
N HIS A 186 4.30 3.55 14.48
CA HIS A 186 3.27 3.18 15.45
C HIS A 186 3.57 3.84 16.78
N SER A 187 2.57 4.44 17.37
CA SER A 187 2.66 5.11 18.67
C SER A 187 3.18 4.22 19.82
N ARG A 188 2.96 2.91 19.72
CA ARG A 188 3.38 1.97 20.79
C ARG A 188 4.68 1.19 20.50
N ALA A 189 5.05 1.03 19.22
CA ALA A 189 6.30 0.35 18.83
C ALA A 189 7.36 1.33 18.32
N GLY A 190 6.96 2.55 17.96
CA GLY A 190 7.74 3.52 17.22
C GLY A 190 8.01 4.83 17.93
N LEU A 191 7.87 4.91 19.25
CA LEU A 191 8.55 6.00 19.94
C LEU A 191 10.00 5.98 19.50
N PRO A 192 10.53 7.10 18.93
CA PRO A 192 11.95 7.15 18.63
C PRO A 192 12.68 6.68 19.89
N PRO A 193 13.67 5.77 19.78
CA PRO A 193 14.42 5.29 20.95
C PRO A 193 15.00 6.41 21.81
N ALA A 194 15.24 7.60 21.26
CA ALA A 194 15.57 8.79 22.03
C ALA A 194 14.56 9.07 23.14
N ARG A 195 13.27 8.90 22.89
CA ARG A 195 12.22 9.10 23.88
C ARG A 195 12.18 7.95 24.91
N ARG A 196 12.37 6.70 24.49
CA ARG A 196 12.52 5.57 25.43
C ARG A 196 13.75 5.72 26.33
N ALA A 197 14.84 6.23 25.79
CA ALA A 197 16.04 6.53 26.57
C ALA A 197 15.80 7.68 27.58
N LEU A 198 15.12 8.77 27.15
CA LEU A 198 14.77 9.90 28.01
C LEU A 198 13.70 9.53 29.06
N GLN A 199 12.74 8.67 28.71
CA GLN A 199 11.73 8.19 29.65
C GLN A 199 12.27 7.14 30.65
N ARG A 200 13.32 6.39 30.33
CA ARG A 200 14.03 5.53 31.27
C ARG A 200 14.73 6.33 32.38
N GLU A 201 15.22 7.52 32.05
CA GLU A 201 15.80 8.43 33.06
C GLU A 201 14.75 8.99 34.03
N HIS A 202 13.44 8.98 33.66
CA HIS A 202 12.35 9.47 34.49
C HIS A 202 11.45 8.38 35.12
N GLY A 203 11.87 7.12 35.04
CA GLY A 203 11.26 6.02 35.81
C GLY A 203 9.82 5.60 35.43
N LYS A 204 9.26 6.10 34.35
CA LYS A 204 7.92 5.71 33.89
C LYS A 204 7.96 4.44 33.03
N HIS A 205 7.53 3.33 33.63
CA HIS A 205 7.31 2.08 32.94
C HIS A 205 5.99 2.16 32.15
N ILE A 206 6.06 2.17 30.82
CA ILE A 206 4.86 2.07 29.97
C ILE A 206 4.61 0.57 29.74
N PRO A 207 3.44 0.04 30.13
CA PRO A 207 3.12 -1.37 29.94
C PRO A 207 3.16 -1.71 28.44
N ASN A 208 3.87 -2.78 28.13
CA ASN A 208 3.90 -3.33 26.77
C ASN A 208 2.59 -4.12 26.56
N GLU A 209 1.52 -3.46 26.12
CA GLU A 209 0.37 -4.23 25.64
C GLU A 209 0.81 -4.99 24.38
N PRO A 210 0.54 -6.31 24.30
CA PRO A 210 0.87 -7.10 23.13
C PRO A 210 0.02 -6.62 21.95
N GLY A 211 0.55 -5.68 21.16
CA GLY A 211 0.06 -5.49 19.81
C GLY A 211 0.24 -6.83 19.10
N ARG A 212 -0.79 -7.33 18.40
CA ARG A 212 -0.62 -8.47 17.49
C ARG A 212 0.59 -8.16 16.64
N ASP A 213 1.48 -9.13 16.55
CA ASP A 213 2.73 -8.97 15.80
C ASP A 213 2.38 -8.65 14.34
N ILE A 214 2.71 -7.44 13.90
CA ILE A 214 2.48 -6.98 12.52
C ILE A 214 3.08 -7.97 11.52
N VAL A 215 4.21 -8.55 11.86
CA VAL A 215 4.91 -9.55 11.05
C VAL A 215 4.02 -10.77 10.84
N ALA A 216 3.41 -11.28 11.91
CA ALA A 216 2.51 -12.43 11.83
C ALA A 216 1.24 -12.10 11.01
N GLU A 217 0.65 -10.92 11.21
CA GLU A 217 -0.55 -10.51 10.48
C GLU A 217 -0.27 -10.26 9.00
N LEU A 218 0.86 -9.62 8.66
CA LEU A 218 1.31 -9.46 7.28
C LEU A 218 1.55 -10.82 6.61
N GLY A 219 2.23 -11.74 7.29
CA GLY A 219 2.46 -13.09 6.79
C GLY A 219 1.15 -13.83 6.54
N LEU A 220 0.21 -13.80 7.49
CA LEU A 220 -1.12 -14.40 7.35
C LEU A 220 -1.89 -13.79 6.17
N THR A 221 -1.88 -12.47 6.06
CA THR A 221 -2.57 -11.78 4.96
C THR A 221 -1.95 -12.14 3.61
N ASN A 222 -0.62 -12.26 3.54
CA ASN A 222 0.09 -12.61 2.31
C ASN A 222 -0.17 -14.06 1.84
N THR A 223 -0.55 -14.97 2.74
CA THR A 223 -0.99 -16.32 2.33
C THR A 223 -2.33 -16.31 1.61
N ARG A 224 -3.24 -15.41 1.99
CA ARG A 224 -4.60 -15.28 1.42
C ARG A 224 -4.64 -14.36 0.21
N HIS A 225 -3.89 -13.29 0.26
CA HIS A 225 -3.83 -12.21 -0.72
C HIS A 225 -2.41 -12.04 -1.22
N ASP A 226 -2.16 -11.08 -2.06
CA ASP A 226 -0.84 -10.67 -2.52
C ASP A 226 -0.55 -9.29 -1.94
N VAL A 227 0.24 -9.22 -0.86
CA VAL A 227 0.50 -7.98 -0.13
C VAL A 227 1.77 -7.31 -0.63
N ILE A 228 1.67 -6.03 -0.95
CA ILE A 228 2.80 -5.16 -1.30
C ILE A 228 2.81 -4.00 -0.32
N CYS A 229 3.88 -3.90 0.46
CA CYS A 229 4.09 -2.80 1.38
C CYS A 229 4.81 -1.65 0.66
N LEU A 230 4.16 -0.49 0.61
CA LEU A 230 4.73 0.76 0.13
C LEU A 230 5.06 1.61 1.36
N HIS A 231 6.33 1.56 1.78
CA HIS A 231 6.81 2.28 2.95
C HIS A 231 7.10 3.74 2.56
N LEU A 232 6.26 4.64 3.05
CA LEU A 232 6.37 6.08 2.80
C LEU A 232 7.30 6.70 3.85
N HIS A 233 8.31 7.40 3.40
CA HIS A 233 9.34 7.97 4.26
C HIS A 233 9.63 9.43 3.90
N ASP A 234 9.81 10.27 4.93
CA ASP A 234 10.32 11.62 4.78
C ASP A 234 11.73 11.71 5.39
N PRO A 235 12.73 12.28 4.70
CA PRO A 235 14.10 12.37 5.21
C PRO A 235 14.21 13.04 6.60
N ARG A 236 13.32 14.00 6.89
CA ARG A 236 13.32 14.69 8.18
C ARG A 236 12.85 13.85 9.35
N GLU A 237 12.26 12.71 9.09
CA GLU A 237 11.97 11.70 10.12
C GLU A 237 13.23 10.96 10.58
N SER A 238 14.29 10.98 9.79
CA SER A 238 15.56 10.33 10.08
C SER A 238 16.67 11.31 10.42
N GLU A 239 16.61 12.54 9.93
CA GLU A 239 17.66 13.54 10.06
C GLU A 239 17.11 14.87 10.53
N LEU A 240 17.64 15.39 11.65
CA LEU A 240 17.34 16.74 12.12
C LEU A 240 18.23 17.77 11.41
N PRO A 241 17.68 18.90 10.93
CA PRO A 241 18.48 20.02 10.45
C PRO A 241 19.15 20.73 11.63
N ASP A 242 20.20 21.47 11.36
CA ASP A 242 20.76 22.45 12.28
C ASP A 242 19.87 23.71 12.28
N ALA A 243 18.92 23.78 13.23
CA ALA A 243 17.91 24.84 13.32
C ALA A 243 17.77 25.42 14.74
N GLY A 244 18.77 25.19 15.61
CA GLY A 244 18.72 25.63 17.00
C GLY A 244 17.74 24.77 17.83
N LEU A 245 17.02 25.42 18.71
CA LEU A 245 16.00 24.78 19.53
C LEU A 245 14.77 24.46 18.67
N VAL A 246 14.42 23.18 18.55
CA VAL A 246 13.25 22.70 17.80
C VAL A 246 12.29 21.98 18.72
N THR A 247 11.00 22.19 18.51
CA THR A 247 9.93 21.44 19.19
C THR A 247 9.37 20.41 18.23
N LEU A 248 9.52 19.15 18.56
CA LEU A 248 8.92 18.04 17.82
C LEU A 248 7.60 17.67 18.48
N GLU A 249 6.54 17.55 17.68
CA GLU A 249 5.25 17.02 18.10
C GLU A 249 5.15 15.55 17.67
N ASP A 250 4.79 14.68 18.61
CA ASP A 250 4.37 13.32 18.25
C ASP A 250 2.98 13.40 17.62
N ALA A 251 2.91 13.11 16.31
CA ALA A 251 1.71 13.29 15.52
C ALA A 251 0.50 12.44 15.98
N GLU A 252 0.75 11.33 16.70
CA GLU A 252 -0.28 10.43 17.19
C GLU A 252 -0.75 10.81 18.61
N THR A 253 0.18 11.17 19.50
CA THR A 253 -0.12 11.46 20.90
C THR A 253 -0.27 12.96 21.18
N GLY A 254 0.26 13.83 20.30
CA GLY A 254 0.30 15.28 20.51
C GLY A 254 1.33 15.73 21.55
N GLU A 255 2.16 14.82 22.06
CA GLU A 255 3.18 15.18 23.04
C GLU A 255 4.33 15.94 22.38
N LEU A 256 4.81 16.98 23.08
CA LEU A 256 5.90 17.83 22.61
C LEU A 256 7.23 17.39 23.19
N LEU A 257 8.28 17.46 22.39
CA LEU A 257 9.67 17.22 22.77
C LEU A 257 10.55 18.36 22.26
N GLU A 258 11.18 19.07 23.16
CA GLU A 258 12.14 20.11 22.81
C GLU A 258 13.55 19.51 22.68
N LEU A 259 14.23 19.83 21.59
CA LEU A 259 15.58 19.37 21.28
C LEU A 259 16.42 20.56 20.80
N ASP A 260 17.65 20.63 21.28
CA ASP A 260 18.64 21.56 20.74
C ASP A 260 19.35 20.93 19.54
N SER A 261 18.81 21.19 18.36
CA SER A 261 19.35 20.65 17.11
C SER A 261 20.64 21.34 16.63
N SER A 262 21.09 22.43 17.28
CA SER A 262 22.40 23.02 17.01
C SER A 262 23.53 22.08 17.43
N ARG A 263 23.29 21.24 18.44
CA ARG A 263 24.26 20.27 18.94
C ARG A 263 24.40 19.08 17.99
N ARG A 264 25.58 18.92 17.42
CA ARG A 264 25.87 17.78 16.55
C ARG A 264 25.58 16.42 17.21
N THR A 265 25.91 16.27 18.49
CA THR A 265 25.65 15.05 19.27
C THR A 265 24.17 14.68 19.34
N VAL A 266 23.26 15.67 19.41
CA VAL A 266 21.81 15.46 19.38
C VAL A 266 21.38 14.99 18.00
N ARG A 267 21.86 15.63 16.93
CA ARG A 267 21.55 15.21 15.54
C ARG A 267 22.07 13.81 15.24
N ASP A 268 23.33 13.51 15.59
CA ASP A 268 23.93 12.20 15.35
C ASP A 268 23.18 11.09 16.12
N ARG A 269 22.79 11.36 17.37
CA ARG A 269 21.98 10.43 18.17
C ARG A 269 20.60 10.20 17.57
N PHE A 270 19.92 11.26 17.11
CA PHE A 270 18.63 11.16 16.46
C PHE A 270 18.70 10.29 15.19
N SER A 271 19.71 10.54 14.33
CA SER A 271 19.93 9.78 13.10
C SER A 271 20.28 8.32 13.38
N ALA A 272 21.15 8.03 14.35
CA ALA A 272 21.54 6.67 14.72
C ALA A 272 20.34 5.84 15.19
N VAL A 273 19.50 6.45 16.03
CA VAL A 273 18.30 5.85 16.58
C VAL A 273 17.27 5.53 15.50
N ASN A 274 17.04 6.44 14.56
CA ASN A 274 16.11 6.21 13.46
C ASN A 274 16.66 5.20 12.45
N ALA A 275 17.97 5.19 12.20
CA ALA A 275 18.63 4.17 11.37
C ALA A 275 18.45 2.77 11.96
N GLU A 276 18.62 2.61 13.28
CA GLU A 276 18.39 1.34 13.98
C GLU A 276 16.93 0.88 13.86
N ARG A 277 15.97 1.81 14.05
CA ARG A 277 14.54 1.54 13.87
C ARG A 277 14.22 1.06 12.45
N LEU A 278 14.72 1.75 11.45
CA LEU A 278 14.52 1.38 10.04
C LEU A 278 15.14 0.01 9.72
N ALA A 279 16.34 -0.26 10.21
CA ALA A 279 16.98 -1.56 10.04
C ALA A 279 16.21 -2.69 10.75
N ALA A 280 15.63 -2.42 11.92
CA ALA A 280 14.78 -3.37 12.63
C ALA A 280 13.48 -3.65 11.86
N LEU A 281 12.85 -2.62 11.29
CA LEU A 281 11.68 -2.76 10.44
C LEU A 281 12.00 -3.60 9.19
N ASP A 282 13.10 -3.31 8.50
CA ASP A 282 13.53 -4.07 7.33
C ASP A 282 13.75 -5.56 7.67
N ARG A 283 14.42 -5.85 8.78
CA ARG A 283 14.57 -7.23 9.26
C ARG A 283 13.24 -7.91 9.55
N ALA A 284 12.30 -7.17 10.13
CA ALA A 284 10.96 -7.68 10.44
C ALA A 284 10.17 -7.98 9.16
N LEU A 285 10.13 -7.04 8.21
CA LEU A 285 9.43 -7.20 6.93
C LEU A 285 10.02 -8.32 6.06
N ASN A 286 11.35 -8.46 6.04
CA ASN A 286 12.02 -9.54 5.29
C ASN A 286 11.64 -10.95 5.78
N ARG A 287 11.18 -11.09 7.04
CA ARG A 287 10.69 -12.38 7.58
C ARG A 287 9.29 -12.74 7.11
N THR A 288 8.53 -11.79 6.56
CA THR A 288 7.12 -12.01 6.18
C THR A 288 6.94 -12.55 4.77
N ALA A 289 7.99 -12.63 3.96
CA ALA A 289 7.93 -12.87 2.52
C ALA A 289 7.00 -11.86 1.77
N VAL A 290 6.70 -10.71 2.38
CA VAL A 290 5.93 -9.64 1.79
C VAL A 290 6.88 -8.73 1.02
N ASP A 291 6.55 -8.46 -0.25
CA ASP A 291 7.34 -7.53 -1.04
C ASP A 291 7.19 -6.10 -0.52
N THR A 292 8.30 -5.45 -0.24
CA THR A 292 8.34 -4.09 0.31
C THR A 292 9.12 -3.15 -0.59
N LEU A 293 8.55 -1.98 -0.85
CA LEU A 293 9.19 -0.88 -1.56
C LEU A 293 9.20 0.36 -0.67
N ARG A 294 10.40 0.89 -0.37
CA ARG A 294 10.54 2.17 0.32
C ARG A 294 10.48 3.30 -0.70
N LEU A 295 9.64 4.30 -0.43
CA LEU A 295 9.43 5.47 -1.28
C LEU A 295 9.64 6.73 -0.46
N GLN A 296 10.51 7.60 -0.94
CA GLN A 296 10.84 8.85 -0.29
C GLN A 296 9.98 9.99 -0.82
N ALA A 297 9.34 10.76 0.08
CA ALA A 297 8.39 11.80 -0.31
C ALA A 297 9.02 12.95 -1.13
N THR A 298 10.34 13.13 -1.03
CA THR A 298 11.11 14.13 -1.77
C THR A 298 11.50 13.70 -3.18
N GLU A 299 11.33 12.42 -3.53
CA GLU A 299 11.76 11.86 -4.81
C GLU A 299 10.57 11.47 -5.71
N PRO A 300 10.79 11.39 -7.05
CA PRO A 300 9.81 10.80 -7.96
C PRO A 300 9.64 9.31 -7.69
N PHE A 301 8.41 8.87 -7.37
CA PHE A 301 8.12 7.46 -7.05
C PHE A 301 7.99 6.55 -8.28
N ALA A 302 7.64 7.11 -9.45
CA ALA A 302 7.28 6.30 -10.62
C ALA A 302 8.41 5.40 -11.12
N PRO A 303 9.68 5.85 -11.24
CA PRO A 303 10.79 4.98 -11.66
C PRO A 303 11.06 3.84 -10.66
N ALA A 304 10.96 4.14 -9.35
CA ALA A 304 11.16 3.13 -8.31
C ALA A 304 10.07 2.06 -8.34
N LEU A 305 8.81 2.48 -8.51
CA LEU A 305 7.65 1.61 -8.58
C LEU A 305 7.69 0.74 -9.86
N GLN A 306 8.10 1.30 -11.00
CA GLN A 306 8.28 0.57 -12.24
C GLN A 306 9.34 -0.53 -12.10
N ARG A 307 10.54 -0.17 -11.63
CA ARG A 307 11.63 -1.12 -11.41
C ARG A 307 11.22 -2.24 -10.45
N PHE A 308 10.48 -1.90 -9.41
CA PHE A 308 9.95 -2.86 -8.45
C PHE A 308 9.06 -3.91 -9.13
N PHE A 309 8.11 -3.51 -9.97
CA PHE A 309 7.25 -4.44 -10.70
C PHE A 309 8.02 -5.26 -11.74
N GLU A 310 9.04 -4.70 -12.39
CA GLU A 310 9.90 -5.43 -13.34
C GLU A 310 10.70 -6.54 -12.63
N ILE A 311 11.32 -6.25 -11.49
CA ILE A 311 12.04 -7.24 -10.67
C ILE A 311 11.09 -8.33 -10.20
N ARG A 312 9.92 -7.95 -9.70
CA ARG A 312 8.91 -8.86 -9.21
C ARG A 312 8.42 -9.81 -10.30
N ARG A 313 8.28 -9.31 -11.54
CA ARG A 313 7.97 -10.13 -12.72
C ARG A 313 9.04 -11.18 -12.99
N GLY A 314 10.31 -10.81 -12.87
CA GLY A 314 11.43 -11.73 -13.08
C GLY A 314 11.41 -12.92 -12.11
N ARG A 315 11.15 -12.67 -10.82
CA ARG A 315 11.09 -13.72 -9.78
C ARG A 315 9.99 -14.75 -9.96
N ARG A 316 8.90 -14.43 -10.68
CA ARG A 316 7.78 -15.37 -10.91
C ARG A 316 7.96 -16.25 -12.17
N ARG A 317 8.97 -15.98 -12.99
CA ARG A 317 9.26 -16.75 -14.22
C ARG A 317 10.36 -17.77 -14.03
N GLY A 318 11.14 -17.71 -12.98
CA GLY A 318 12.12 -18.70 -12.55
C GLY A 318 11.55 -19.60 -11.46
#